data_f03ee21e5d767fdc90c2850bc9d46c0f
#
_entry.id   f03ee21e5d767fdc90c2850bc9d46c0f
#
_cell.length_a   1.000
_cell.length_b   1.000
_cell.length_c   1.000
_cell.angle_alpha   90.00
_cell.angle_beta   90.00
_cell.angle_gamma   90.00
#
_symmetry.space_group_name_H-M   'P 1'
#
loop_
_entity.id
_entity.type
_entity.pdbx_description
1 polymer ?
#
loop_
_entity_poly.entity_id
_entity_poly.type
_entity_poly.pdbx_seq_one_letter_code
_entity_poly.pdbx_strand_id
1 'polypeptide(L)'
;MSTREIPLLLDGPCGPLEALYLDLPDARGLALLCHPNPVQGGTMLNKVVSTLQRTARDAGYSTLRFNYRGVGQSAGSHDMAGGEVDDAEAIVLWLRAQQPQLPLSVLGFSYGGFVAAALAGRLEAQGQVVE
;
A
#
# COMPACT_ATOMS: atom_id res chain seq x y z
N MET A 1 19.46 -3.48 -13.42
CA MET A 1 18.33 -3.65 -12.50
C MET A 1 17.60 -2.34 -12.29
N SER A 2 16.29 -2.37 -12.39
CA SER A 2 15.50 -1.16 -12.30
C SER A 2 15.16 -0.84 -10.85
N THR A 3 15.34 0.44 -10.47
CA THR A 3 14.81 0.99 -9.23
C THR A 3 13.52 1.76 -9.53
N ARG A 4 12.91 1.47 -10.66
CA ARG A 4 11.76 2.18 -11.19
C ARG A 4 10.47 1.52 -10.72
N GLU A 5 9.52 2.32 -10.28
CA GLU A 5 8.17 1.84 -9.97
C GLU A 5 7.45 1.44 -11.26
N ILE A 6 6.71 0.33 -11.19
CA ILE A 6 5.93 -0.19 -12.32
C ILE A 6 4.46 0.02 -12.01
N PRO A 7 3.68 0.65 -12.92
CA PRO A 7 2.24 0.80 -12.71
C PRO A 7 1.53 -0.53 -12.91
N LEU A 8 0.62 -0.83 -11.99
CA LEU A 8 -0.16 -2.06 -12.00
C LEU A 8 -1.63 -1.75 -11.68
N LEU A 9 -2.51 -2.63 -12.15
CA LEU A 9 -3.90 -2.68 -11.70
C LEU A 9 -4.08 -4.02 -11.00
N LEU A 10 -4.33 -3.99 -9.71
CA LEU A 10 -4.42 -5.18 -8.87
C LEU A 10 -5.87 -5.43 -8.46
N ASP A 11 -6.24 -6.68 -8.26
CA ASP A 11 -7.62 -7.02 -7.90
C ASP A 11 -7.92 -6.58 -6.46
N GLY A 12 -8.95 -5.75 -6.32
CA GLY A 12 -9.46 -5.31 -5.03
C GLY A 12 -10.92 -5.72 -4.85
N PRO A 13 -11.50 -5.43 -3.67
CA PRO A 13 -12.89 -5.81 -3.38
C PRO A 13 -13.93 -5.20 -4.31
N CYS A 14 -13.70 -3.99 -4.82
CA CYS A 14 -14.62 -3.30 -5.72
C CYS A 14 -14.18 -3.35 -7.18
N GLY A 15 -13.13 -4.09 -7.50
CA GLY A 15 -12.52 -4.12 -8.83
C GLY A 15 -11.07 -3.70 -8.78
N PRO A 16 -10.47 -3.27 -9.91
CA PRO A 16 -9.05 -2.96 -9.94
C PRO A 16 -8.66 -1.82 -9.01
N LEU A 17 -7.47 -1.94 -8.42
CA LEU A 17 -6.82 -0.91 -7.61
C LEU A 17 -5.55 -0.49 -8.33
N GLU A 18 -5.40 0.81 -8.54
CA GLU A 18 -4.22 1.39 -9.19
C GLU A 18 -3.06 1.41 -8.22
N ALA A 19 -1.89 0.91 -8.65
CA ALA A 19 -0.73 0.80 -7.78
C ALA A 19 0.57 1.12 -8.54
N LEU A 20 1.58 1.50 -7.77
CA LEU A 20 2.96 1.64 -8.24
C LEU A 20 3.82 0.70 -7.39
N TYR A 21 4.44 -0.27 -8.03
CA TYR A 21 5.22 -1.29 -7.35
C TYR A 21 6.68 -1.21 -7.76
N LEU A 22 7.56 -1.22 -6.78
CA LEU A 22 9.00 -1.29 -7.00
C LEU A 22 9.52 -2.57 -6.36
N ASP A 23 10.00 -3.50 -7.19
CA ASP A 23 10.54 -4.78 -6.76
C ASP A 23 12.07 -4.68 -6.73
N LEU A 24 12.62 -4.44 -5.55
CA LEU A 24 14.07 -4.37 -5.37
C LEU A 24 14.65 -5.75 -5.31
N PRO A 25 15.75 -6.03 -6.04
CA PRO A 25 16.50 -7.26 -5.85
C PRO A 25 17.11 -7.26 -4.44
N ASP A 26 17.13 -8.43 -3.83
CA ASP A 26 17.68 -8.61 -2.48
C ASP A 26 17.05 -7.68 -1.45
N ALA A 27 15.75 -7.38 -1.61
CA ALA A 27 15.04 -6.54 -0.68
C ALA A 27 15.05 -7.14 0.74
N ARG A 28 15.19 -6.27 1.74
CA ARG A 28 15.17 -6.68 3.15
C ARG A 28 13.76 -6.76 3.72
N GLY A 29 12.77 -6.27 3.00
CA GLY A 29 11.38 -6.29 3.42
C GLY A 29 10.48 -5.63 2.39
N LEU A 30 9.18 -5.62 2.70
CA LEU A 30 8.14 -4.99 1.90
C LEU A 30 7.62 -3.77 2.66
N ALA A 31 7.43 -2.65 1.97
CA ALA A 31 6.80 -1.46 2.54
C ALA A 31 5.54 -1.14 1.75
N LEU A 32 4.39 -1.23 2.42
CA LEU A 32 3.10 -0.81 1.88
C LEU A 32 2.81 0.60 2.36
N LEU A 33 2.47 1.49 1.42
CA LEU A 33 2.23 2.90 1.74
C LEU A 33 0.77 3.26 1.50
N CYS A 34 0.16 3.89 2.51
CA CYS A 34 -1.23 4.32 2.50
C CYS A 34 -1.30 5.84 2.42
N HIS A 35 -2.08 6.36 1.46
CA HIS A 35 -2.11 7.79 1.18
C HIS A 35 -3.13 8.54 2.05
N PRO A 36 -3.06 9.90 2.08
CA PRO A 36 -3.98 10.70 2.90
C PRO A 36 -5.41 10.69 2.37
N ASN A 37 -6.28 11.41 3.06
CA ASN A 37 -7.73 11.40 2.87
C ASN A 37 -8.14 11.66 1.41
N PRO A 38 -8.81 10.68 0.75
CA PRO A 38 -9.21 10.84 -0.65
C PRO A 38 -10.26 11.94 -0.86
N VAL A 39 -11.10 12.20 0.13
CA VAL A 39 -12.12 13.26 0.05
C VAL A 39 -11.48 14.64 -0.03
N GLN A 40 -10.28 14.78 0.53
CA GLN A 40 -9.51 16.03 0.49
C GLN A 40 -8.43 16.02 -0.59
N GLY A 41 -8.59 15.18 -1.61
CA GLY A 41 -7.67 15.13 -2.74
C GLY A 41 -6.45 14.24 -2.53
N GLY A 42 -6.43 13.41 -1.48
CA GLY A 42 -5.33 12.51 -1.24
C GLY A 42 -5.22 11.44 -2.32
N THR A 43 -3.99 11.15 -2.75
CA THR A 43 -3.68 10.09 -3.72
C THR A 43 -2.33 9.49 -3.39
N MET A 44 -2.01 8.36 -4.04
CA MET A 44 -0.68 7.73 -3.92
C MET A 44 0.46 8.61 -4.44
N LEU A 45 0.14 9.68 -5.18
CA LEU A 45 1.14 10.61 -5.72
C LEU A 45 1.41 11.78 -4.79
N ASN A 46 0.80 11.81 -3.60
CA ASN A 46 1.06 12.84 -2.60
C ASN A 46 2.55 12.95 -2.30
N LYS A 47 3.03 14.17 -2.09
CA LYS A 47 4.46 14.46 -1.87
C LYS A 47 5.07 13.68 -0.72
N VAL A 48 4.34 13.60 0.40
CA VAL A 48 4.83 12.88 1.59
C VAL A 48 4.89 11.38 1.31
N VAL A 49 3.87 10.84 0.64
CA VAL A 49 3.86 9.42 0.23
C VAL A 49 5.04 9.13 -0.70
N SER A 50 5.31 10.01 -1.65
CA SER A 50 6.47 9.86 -2.55
C SER A 50 7.79 9.89 -1.79
N THR A 51 7.90 10.74 -0.77
CA THR A 51 9.09 10.81 0.08
C THR A 51 9.24 9.54 0.91
N LEU A 52 8.15 9.04 1.49
CA LEU A 52 8.17 7.77 2.24
C LEU A 52 8.60 6.62 1.33
N GLN A 53 8.11 6.60 0.11
CA GLN A 53 8.49 5.57 -0.86
C GLN A 53 9.99 5.60 -1.14
N ARG A 54 10.54 6.78 -1.41
CA ARG A 54 11.99 6.91 -1.67
C ARG A 54 12.81 6.53 -0.45
N THR A 55 12.36 6.91 0.74
CA THR A 55 13.04 6.58 1.99
C THR A 55 13.06 5.07 2.21
N ALA A 56 11.94 4.41 2.01
CA ALA A 56 11.85 2.96 2.14
C ALA A 56 12.73 2.25 1.09
N ARG A 57 12.67 2.71 -0.16
CA ARG A 57 13.52 2.20 -1.22
C ARG A 57 15.00 2.30 -0.85
N ASP A 58 15.42 3.46 -0.38
CA ASP A 58 16.84 3.71 -0.03
C ASP A 58 17.27 2.91 1.19
N ALA A 59 16.32 2.51 2.03
CA ALA A 59 16.56 1.61 3.16
C ALA A 59 16.57 0.13 2.75
N GLY A 60 16.35 -0.18 1.48
CA GLY A 60 16.45 -1.54 0.95
C GLY A 60 15.13 -2.30 0.89
N TYR A 61 13.99 -1.61 0.89
CA TYR A 61 12.66 -2.22 0.85
C TYR A 61 12.09 -2.19 -0.56
N SER A 62 11.44 -3.28 -0.96
CA SER A 62 10.48 -3.22 -2.07
C SER A 62 9.28 -2.42 -1.60
N THR A 63 8.73 -1.56 -2.48
CA THR A 63 7.69 -0.62 -2.07
C THR A 63 6.45 -0.80 -2.94
N LEU A 64 5.28 -0.66 -2.33
CA LEU A 64 4.02 -0.57 -3.05
C LEU A 64 3.20 0.56 -2.47
N ARG A 65 2.81 1.50 -3.31
CA ARG A 65 1.81 2.52 -2.99
C ARG A 65 0.64 2.36 -3.94
N PHE A 66 -0.56 2.65 -3.47
CA PHE A 66 -1.76 2.39 -4.23
C PHE A 66 -2.81 3.47 -3.96
N ASN A 67 -3.77 3.58 -4.86
CA ASN A 67 -4.93 4.45 -4.69
C ASN A 67 -6.09 3.66 -4.11
N TYR A 68 -6.71 4.20 -3.05
CA TYR A 68 -7.93 3.61 -2.48
C TYR A 68 -9.06 3.62 -3.52
N ARG A 69 -10.12 2.87 -3.24
CA ARG A 69 -11.32 2.84 -4.07
C ARG A 69 -11.80 4.25 -4.43
N GLY A 70 -12.15 4.44 -5.69
CA GLY A 70 -12.64 5.71 -6.19
C GLY A 70 -11.57 6.77 -6.43
N VAL A 71 -10.28 6.49 -6.20
CA VAL A 71 -9.18 7.41 -6.46
C VAL A 71 -8.46 7.00 -7.73
N GLY A 72 -8.16 7.96 -8.60
CA GLY A 72 -7.46 7.70 -9.84
C GLY A 72 -8.18 6.62 -10.66
N GLN A 73 -7.48 5.56 -11.03
CA GLN A 73 -8.03 4.45 -11.81
C GLN A 73 -8.57 3.31 -10.92
N SER A 74 -8.58 3.49 -9.61
CA SER A 74 -9.14 2.48 -8.70
C SER A 74 -10.66 2.48 -8.77
N ALA A 75 -11.24 1.29 -8.85
CA ALA A 75 -12.70 1.10 -8.92
C ALA A 75 -13.38 1.44 -7.61
N GLY A 76 -14.70 1.63 -7.68
CA GLY A 76 -15.53 1.89 -6.50
C GLY A 76 -15.61 3.36 -6.14
N SER A 77 -16.03 3.62 -4.91
CA SER A 77 -16.11 4.98 -4.37
C SER A 77 -15.70 4.97 -2.90
N HIS A 78 -15.22 6.13 -2.42
CA HIS A 78 -14.76 6.25 -1.03
C HIS A 78 -15.91 5.96 -0.07
N ASP A 79 -15.64 5.22 0.99
CA ASP A 79 -16.64 5.04 2.04
C ASP A 79 -16.14 5.51 3.41
N MET A 80 -14.84 5.64 3.60
CA MET A 80 -14.20 6.14 4.83
C MET A 80 -14.60 5.34 6.08
N ALA A 81 -15.13 4.15 5.90
CA ALA A 81 -15.70 3.35 6.99
C ALA A 81 -15.05 1.96 7.13
N GLY A 82 -14.10 1.65 6.30
CA GLY A 82 -13.43 0.35 6.33
C GLY A 82 -13.09 -0.20 4.96
N GLY A 83 -13.74 0.33 3.92
CA GLY A 83 -13.48 -0.11 2.55
C GLY A 83 -12.04 0.12 2.14
N GLU A 84 -11.45 1.25 2.56
CA GLU A 84 -10.05 1.55 2.28
C GLU A 84 -9.10 0.57 2.96
N VAL A 85 -9.46 0.08 4.14
CA VAL A 85 -8.69 -0.96 4.83
C VAL A 85 -8.84 -2.29 4.10
N ASP A 86 -10.04 -2.61 3.60
CA ASP A 86 -10.28 -3.81 2.79
C ASP A 86 -9.43 -3.77 1.51
N ASP A 87 -9.32 -2.60 0.88
CA ASP A 87 -8.47 -2.41 -0.30
C ASP A 87 -7.01 -2.71 0.06
N ALA A 88 -6.53 -2.15 1.16
CA ALA A 88 -5.16 -2.36 1.62
C ALA A 88 -4.89 -3.84 1.91
N GLU A 89 -5.85 -4.54 2.50
CA GLU A 89 -5.70 -5.97 2.77
C GLU A 89 -5.58 -6.79 1.47
N ALA A 90 -6.34 -6.43 0.44
CA ALA A 90 -6.23 -7.08 -0.87
C ALA A 90 -4.84 -6.88 -1.46
N ILE A 91 -4.27 -5.68 -1.30
CA ILE A 91 -2.91 -5.40 -1.75
C ILE A 91 -1.88 -6.25 -0.98
N VAL A 92 -2.08 -6.42 0.32
CA VAL A 92 -1.19 -7.27 1.14
C VAL A 92 -1.21 -8.71 0.63
N LEU A 93 -2.39 -9.24 0.30
CA LEU A 93 -2.50 -10.59 -0.25
C LEU A 93 -1.65 -10.74 -1.52
N TRP A 94 -1.71 -9.74 -2.40
CA TRP A 94 -0.92 -9.76 -3.62
C TRP A 94 0.59 -9.70 -3.30
N LEU A 95 1.01 -8.78 -2.42
CA LEU A 95 2.42 -8.64 -2.03
C LEU A 95 2.97 -9.93 -1.41
N ARG A 96 2.22 -10.56 -0.50
CA ARG A 96 2.62 -11.81 0.13
C ARG A 96 2.79 -12.93 -0.89
N ALA A 97 1.94 -12.95 -1.93
CA ALA A 97 2.07 -13.95 -2.99
C ALA A 97 3.33 -13.73 -3.83
N GLN A 98 3.76 -12.47 -4.02
CA GLN A 98 4.98 -12.16 -4.75
C GLN A 98 6.24 -12.46 -3.93
N GLN A 99 6.22 -12.15 -2.63
CA GLN A 99 7.39 -12.22 -1.75
C GLN A 99 6.99 -12.79 -0.39
N PRO A 100 6.69 -14.11 -0.32
CA PRO A 100 6.15 -14.70 0.92
C PRO A 100 7.15 -14.74 2.08
N GLN A 101 8.44 -14.58 1.81
CA GLN A 101 9.49 -14.67 2.85
C GLN A 101 9.85 -13.33 3.47
N LEU A 102 9.44 -12.22 2.85
CA LEU A 102 9.88 -10.91 3.31
C LEU A 102 8.95 -10.35 4.40
N PRO A 103 9.51 -9.70 5.43
CA PRO A 103 8.69 -9.03 6.43
C PRO A 103 7.94 -7.84 5.81
N LEU A 104 6.76 -7.55 6.34
CA LEU A 104 5.91 -6.48 5.87
C LEU A 104 5.89 -5.32 6.88
N SER A 105 6.17 -4.12 6.38
CA SER A 105 5.96 -2.87 7.11
C SER A 105 4.86 -2.08 6.41
N VAL A 106 3.99 -1.46 7.20
CA VAL A 106 2.89 -0.63 6.68
C VAL A 106 3.12 0.80 7.15
N LEU A 107 3.12 1.72 6.18
CA LEU A 107 3.38 3.14 6.45
C LEU A 107 2.19 3.95 5.93
N GLY A 108 1.94 5.08 6.59
CA GLY A 108 0.86 5.95 6.16
C GLY A 108 1.08 7.37 6.63
N PHE A 109 0.44 8.32 5.92
CA PHE A 109 0.49 9.73 6.24
C PHE A 109 -0.93 10.23 6.45
N SER A 110 -1.18 10.92 7.55
CA SER A 110 -2.48 11.51 7.87
C SER A 110 -3.55 10.41 7.94
N TYR A 111 -4.63 10.50 7.16
CA TYR A 111 -5.65 9.44 7.08
C TYR A 111 -5.01 8.09 6.73
N GLY A 112 -3.95 8.08 5.90
CA GLY A 112 -3.21 6.86 5.57
C GLY A 112 -2.59 6.21 6.78
N GLY A 113 -2.20 6.99 7.79
CA GLY A 113 -1.71 6.46 9.06
C GLY A 113 -2.79 5.69 9.80
N PHE A 114 -4.04 6.19 9.77
CA PHE A 114 -5.19 5.46 10.33
C PHE A 114 -5.42 4.15 9.58
N VAL A 115 -5.42 4.18 8.25
CA VAL A 115 -5.58 2.96 7.44
C VAL A 115 -4.47 1.96 7.74
N ALA A 116 -3.23 2.42 7.80
CA ALA A 116 -2.07 1.56 8.10
C ALA A 116 -2.21 0.89 9.47
N ALA A 117 -2.61 1.66 10.50
CA ALA A 117 -2.79 1.12 11.85
C ALA A 117 -3.94 0.11 11.90
N ALA A 118 -5.07 0.42 11.26
CA ALA A 118 -6.22 -0.48 11.22
C ALA A 118 -5.87 -1.77 10.47
N LEU A 119 -5.15 -1.66 9.36
CA LEU A 119 -4.68 -2.81 8.60
C LEU A 119 -3.74 -3.67 9.43
N ALA A 120 -2.75 -3.07 10.07
CA ALA A 120 -1.79 -3.80 10.91
C ALA A 120 -2.50 -4.58 12.01
N GLY A 121 -3.46 -3.94 12.69
CA GLY A 121 -4.24 -4.61 13.72
C GLY A 121 -5.05 -5.77 13.18
N ARG A 122 -5.65 -5.61 11.99
CA ARG A 122 -6.40 -6.69 11.34
C ARG A 122 -5.49 -7.88 10.97
N LEU A 123 -4.32 -7.58 10.40
CA LEU A 123 -3.36 -8.62 10.03
C LEU A 123 -2.84 -9.37 11.24
N GLU A 124 -2.52 -8.66 12.32
CA GLU A 124 -2.05 -9.28 13.56
C GLU A 124 -3.13 -10.16 14.18
N ALA A 125 -4.39 -9.75 14.13
CA ALA A 125 -5.51 -10.55 14.59
C ALA A 125 -5.68 -11.84 13.78
N GLN A 126 -5.18 -11.87 12.55
CA GLN A 126 -5.16 -13.05 11.68
C GLN A 126 -3.88 -13.88 11.85
N GLY A 127 -3.03 -13.54 12.81
CA GLY A 127 -1.79 -14.25 13.07
C GLY A 127 -0.62 -13.85 12.18
N GLN A 128 -0.75 -12.77 11.40
CA GLN A 128 0.34 -12.27 10.56
C GLN A 128 1.23 -11.32 11.34
N VAL A 129 2.53 -11.34 11.03
CA VAL A 129 3.51 -10.45 11.65
C VAL A 129 3.66 -9.20 10.77
N VAL A 130 3.53 -8.03 11.40
CA VAL A 130 3.71 -6.73 10.74
C VAL A 130 4.76 -5.94 11.51
N GLU A 131 5.72 -5.42 10.81
CA GLU A 131 6.81 -4.64 11.39
C GLU A 131 6.65 -3.14 11.17
#